data_6d188d9c396d6dec2af4539117c9e6e1
#
_entry.id   6d188d9c396d6dec2af4539117c9e6e1
#
_cell.length_a   1.000
_cell.length_b   1.000
_cell.length_c   1.000
_cell.angle_alpha   90.00
_cell.angle_beta   90.00
_cell.angle_gamma   90.00
#
_symmetry.space_group_name_H-M   'P 1'
#
loop_
_entity.id
_entity.type
_entity.pdbx_description
1 polymer ?
#
loop_
_entity_poly.entity_id
_entity_poly.type
_entity_poly.pdbx_seq_one_letter_code
_entity_poly.pdbx_strand_id
1 'polypeptide(L)'
;MKITSTYSVRLRNFNLVFDDTVEVYRHAVDYFIELVMANWNTHFANLSRANDCIRVAEGLSVRTKKRPMTPYNFCHDFEKFPSYLRRAAIMAAYGQVSSYQTRLAQWKAKPGQKGRQPGLPKAGRSFPVMYRDNTFIRAGRNSVKLKVRIRNTWDWVDVELDKHDVDYIALHCATRNELSPALRKRGKKWYLDFSFEEKVILDKVSLDTQRVLGVDLGINNACVCSVMDSKGTIIGRRFKKLPVEQDSLERALRRIRKAQSN
;
A
#
# COMPACT_ATOMS: atom_id res chain seq x y z
N MET A 1 0.32 13.22 -16.44
CA MET A 1 -0.17 12.18 -15.53
C MET A 1 0.98 11.67 -14.68
N LYS A 2 0.76 11.32 -13.40
CA LYS A 2 1.77 10.65 -12.56
C LYS A 2 1.49 9.15 -12.54
N ILE A 3 2.50 8.35 -12.80
CA ILE A 3 2.44 6.90 -12.73
C ILE A 3 3.39 6.44 -11.62
N THR A 4 2.94 5.51 -10.76
CA THR A 4 3.77 4.91 -9.73
C THR A 4 3.93 3.42 -9.99
N SER A 5 5.17 2.97 -10.08
CA SER A 5 5.53 1.56 -10.22
C SER A 5 6.24 1.08 -8.95
N THR A 6 5.92 -0.11 -8.46
CA THR A 6 6.53 -0.66 -7.25
C THR A 6 7.28 -1.95 -7.54
N TYR A 7 8.51 -2.05 -7.07
CA TYR A 7 9.38 -3.22 -7.23
C TYR A 7 9.80 -3.75 -5.86
N SER A 8 9.69 -5.06 -5.68
CA SER A 8 10.03 -5.72 -4.41
C SER A 8 11.45 -6.22 -4.47
N VAL A 9 12.29 -5.75 -3.56
CA VAL A 9 13.67 -6.19 -3.39
C VAL A 9 13.77 -7.11 -2.18
N ARG A 10 14.25 -8.32 -2.36
CA ARG A 10 14.39 -9.30 -1.29
C ARG A 10 15.52 -8.91 -0.33
N LEU A 11 15.25 -9.04 0.98
CA LEU A 11 16.27 -8.95 2.02
C LEU A 11 16.96 -10.30 2.18
N ARG A 12 18.30 -10.32 2.15
CA ARG A 12 19.08 -11.56 2.24
C ARG A 12 19.28 -11.99 3.67
N ASN A 13 19.72 -11.09 4.53
CA ASN A 13 19.79 -11.30 5.97
C ASN A 13 18.50 -10.78 6.59
N PHE A 14 17.62 -11.66 7.00
CA PHE A 14 16.43 -11.27 7.76
C PHE A 14 16.65 -11.55 9.24
N ASN A 15 15.94 -10.78 10.08
CA ASN A 15 15.99 -10.94 11.52
C ASN A 15 14.56 -10.91 12.08
N LEU A 16 14.31 -11.62 13.18
CA LEU A 16 13.03 -11.64 13.91
C LEU A 16 12.56 -10.25 14.34
N VAL A 17 13.48 -9.29 14.49
CA VAL A 17 13.17 -7.89 14.81
C VAL A 17 12.25 -7.22 13.79
N PHE A 18 12.17 -7.74 12.56
CA PHE A 18 11.22 -7.21 11.58
C PHE A 18 9.78 -7.61 11.92
N ASP A 19 9.56 -8.80 12.48
CA ASP A 19 8.23 -9.20 12.95
C ASP A 19 7.77 -8.31 14.09
N ASP A 20 8.60 -8.08 15.12
CA ASP A 20 8.30 -7.16 16.24
C ASP A 20 8.05 -5.73 15.76
N THR A 21 8.87 -5.26 14.81
CA THR A 21 8.73 -3.94 14.22
C THR A 21 7.37 -3.76 13.54
N VAL A 22 6.95 -4.76 12.76
CA VAL A 22 5.67 -4.72 12.04
C VAL A 22 4.50 -4.87 12.99
N GLU A 23 4.62 -5.70 14.03
CA GLU A 23 3.58 -5.89 15.04
C GLU A 23 3.31 -4.59 15.80
N VAL A 24 4.35 -3.96 16.34
CA VAL A 24 4.21 -2.68 17.06
C VAL A 24 3.71 -1.57 16.13
N TYR A 25 4.16 -1.56 14.86
CA TYR A 25 3.62 -0.63 13.88
C TYR A 25 2.11 -0.85 13.64
N ARG A 26 1.63 -2.10 13.57
CA ARG A 26 0.21 -2.41 13.42
C ARG A 26 -0.60 -1.98 14.64
N HIS A 27 -0.10 -2.20 15.83
CA HIS A 27 -0.75 -1.68 17.06
C HIS A 27 -0.88 -0.15 17.00
N ALA A 28 0.16 0.54 16.52
CA ALA A 28 0.08 1.99 16.31
C ALA A 28 -0.95 2.38 15.23
N VAL A 29 -1.09 1.60 14.16
CA VAL A 29 -2.14 1.82 13.15
C VAL A 29 -3.53 1.59 13.73
N ASP A 30 -3.75 0.52 14.51
CA ASP A 30 -5.04 0.26 15.15
C ASP A 30 -5.40 1.39 16.13
N TYR A 31 -4.46 1.85 16.95
CA TYR A 31 -4.63 3.03 17.81
C TYR A 31 -5.11 4.27 17.02
N PHE A 32 -4.48 4.55 15.87
CA PHE A 32 -4.91 5.66 15.04
C PHE A 32 -6.21 5.40 14.28
N ILE A 33 -6.56 4.16 13.96
CA ILE A 33 -7.88 3.81 13.42
C ILE A 33 -8.97 4.19 14.44
N GLU A 34 -8.80 3.83 15.70
CA GLU A 34 -9.76 4.17 16.76
C GLU A 34 -9.87 5.70 16.93
N LEU A 35 -8.72 6.39 17.00
CA LEU A 35 -8.69 7.85 17.12
C LEU A 35 -9.39 8.54 15.94
N VAL A 36 -9.08 8.14 14.70
CA VAL A 36 -9.67 8.74 13.49
C VAL A 36 -11.15 8.41 13.39
N MET A 37 -11.57 7.18 13.71
CA MET A 37 -12.99 6.78 13.73
C MET A 37 -13.79 7.61 14.73
N ALA A 38 -13.31 7.72 15.97
CA ALA A 38 -13.98 8.49 17.03
C ALA A 38 -14.14 9.99 16.70
N ASN A 39 -13.21 10.52 15.91
CA ASN A 39 -13.16 11.95 15.58
C ASN A 39 -13.47 12.23 14.09
N TRP A 40 -14.05 11.27 13.36
CA TRP A 40 -14.24 11.39 11.92
C TRP A 40 -15.03 12.64 11.52
N ASN A 41 -16.23 12.79 12.05
CA ASN A 41 -17.13 13.88 11.66
C ASN A 41 -16.66 15.27 12.12
N THR A 42 -15.93 15.33 13.23
CA THR A 42 -15.49 16.60 13.83
C THR A 42 -14.18 17.12 13.24
N HIS A 43 -13.27 16.21 12.83
CA HIS A 43 -11.91 16.60 12.48
C HIS A 43 -11.38 16.06 11.15
N PHE A 44 -11.86 14.91 10.66
CA PHE A 44 -11.21 14.21 9.54
C PHE A 44 -12.01 14.16 8.23
N ALA A 45 -13.35 14.23 8.28
CA ALA A 45 -14.21 14.00 7.12
C ALA A 45 -13.90 14.91 5.90
N ASN A 46 -13.51 16.16 6.17
CA ASN A 46 -13.30 17.18 5.14
C ASN A 46 -11.80 17.41 4.82
N LEU A 47 -10.90 16.58 5.35
CA LEU A 47 -9.47 16.73 5.07
C LEU A 47 -9.11 16.09 3.73
N SER A 48 -8.41 16.86 2.89
CA SER A 48 -7.94 16.39 1.57
C SER A 48 -6.43 16.22 1.49
N ARG A 49 -5.68 16.88 2.40
CA ARG A 49 -4.22 16.88 2.37
C ARG A 49 -3.64 15.98 3.46
N ALA A 50 -2.68 15.13 3.08
CA ALA A 50 -1.98 14.22 3.99
C ALA A 50 -1.40 14.93 5.24
N ASN A 51 -0.75 16.09 5.04
CA ASN A 51 -0.15 16.85 6.12
C ASN A 51 -1.19 17.38 7.14
N ASP A 52 -2.40 17.70 6.68
CA ASP A 52 -3.47 18.16 7.58
C ASP A 52 -3.96 17.00 8.45
N CYS A 53 -4.12 15.80 7.87
CA CYS A 53 -4.47 14.60 8.63
C CYS A 53 -3.43 14.29 9.71
N ILE A 54 -2.14 14.35 9.37
CA ILE A 54 -1.04 14.13 10.32
C ILE A 54 -1.09 15.18 11.43
N ARG A 55 -1.22 16.47 11.08
CA ARG A 55 -1.27 17.57 12.03
C ARG A 55 -2.44 17.44 13.02
N VAL A 56 -3.61 17.08 12.54
CA VAL A 56 -4.79 16.86 13.38
C VAL A 56 -4.59 15.66 14.30
N ALA A 57 -4.17 14.51 13.79
CA ALA A 57 -3.97 13.31 14.59
C ALA A 57 -2.85 13.52 15.65
N GLU A 58 -1.71 14.12 15.29
CA GLU A 58 -0.66 14.49 16.24
C GLU A 58 -1.16 15.56 17.23
N GLY A 59 -2.06 16.44 16.79
CA GLY A 59 -2.75 17.42 17.63
C GLY A 59 -3.53 16.78 18.76
N LEU A 60 -4.23 15.70 18.47
CA LEU A 60 -5.08 14.99 19.43
C LEU A 60 -4.30 14.01 20.32
N SER A 61 -3.11 13.53 19.91
CA SER A 61 -2.47 12.38 20.56
C SER A 61 -1.03 12.59 21.03
N VAL A 62 -0.35 13.66 20.59
CA VAL A 62 1.06 13.89 20.94
C VAL A 62 1.20 15.12 21.82
N ARG A 63 1.65 14.90 23.05
CA ARG A 63 1.98 15.98 23.99
C ARG A 63 3.25 16.71 23.57
N THR A 64 3.25 18.02 23.74
CA THR A 64 4.41 18.89 23.49
C THR A 64 4.55 19.90 24.61
N LYS A 65 5.68 20.62 24.69
CA LYS A 65 5.85 21.72 25.67
C LYS A 65 4.74 22.78 25.57
N LYS A 66 4.29 23.08 24.33
CA LYS A 66 3.19 24.03 24.06
C LYS A 66 1.80 23.45 24.27
N ARG A 67 1.66 22.11 24.27
CA ARG A 67 0.41 21.38 24.45
C ARG A 67 0.66 20.20 25.39
N PRO A 68 0.70 20.45 26.72
CA PRO A 68 1.03 19.42 27.71
C PRO A 68 -0.08 18.38 27.88
N MET A 69 -1.32 18.72 27.52
CA MET A 69 -2.47 17.82 27.60
C MET A 69 -3.07 17.57 26.22
N THR A 70 -3.45 16.32 25.95
CA THR A 70 -4.12 15.88 24.72
C THR A 70 -5.21 14.88 25.10
N PRO A 71 -6.32 14.79 24.32
CA PRO A 71 -7.39 13.80 24.57
C PRO A 71 -6.89 12.36 24.57
N TYR A 72 -5.87 12.07 23.79
CA TYR A 72 -5.20 10.77 23.68
C TYR A 72 -3.72 10.93 24.07
N ASN A 73 -3.05 9.84 24.46
CA ASN A 73 -1.65 9.89 24.88
C ASN A 73 -0.80 8.82 24.18
N PHE A 74 -0.53 9.02 22.90
CA PHE A 74 0.26 8.09 22.08
C PHE A 74 1.63 7.75 22.70
N CYS A 75 2.31 8.73 23.28
CA CYS A 75 3.66 8.52 23.84
C CYS A 75 3.68 7.64 25.09
N HIS A 76 2.56 7.50 25.79
CA HIS A 76 2.42 6.59 26.92
C HIS A 76 2.34 5.14 26.44
N ASP A 77 1.56 4.88 25.39
CA ASP A 77 1.31 3.53 24.88
C ASP A 77 2.44 3.05 23.94
N PHE A 78 3.14 4.01 23.32
CA PHE A 78 4.22 3.76 22.35
C PHE A 78 5.48 4.56 22.69
N GLU A 79 6.18 4.13 23.75
CA GLU A 79 7.39 4.80 24.20
C GLU A 79 8.48 4.82 23.11
N LYS A 80 9.11 5.98 22.91
CA LYS A 80 10.21 6.21 21.94
C LYS A 80 9.87 5.83 20.48
N PHE A 81 8.58 5.70 20.14
CA PHE A 81 8.17 5.35 18.77
C PHE A 81 8.63 6.43 17.76
N PRO A 82 9.32 6.06 16.65
CA PRO A 82 9.85 7.02 15.70
C PRO A 82 8.76 7.89 15.08
N SER A 83 8.96 9.20 15.05
CA SER A 83 7.96 10.16 14.60
C SER A 83 7.52 9.94 13.15
N TYR A 84 8.44 9.52 12.28
CA TYR A 84 8.10 9.23 10.87
C TYR A 84 7.32 7.93 10.70
N LEU A 85 7.59 6.89 11.51
CA LEU A 85 6.73 5.69 11.53
C LEU A 85 5.34 6.01 12.10
N ARG A 86 5.25 6.89 13.10
CA ARG A 86 3.96 7.39 13.60
C ARG A 86 3.17 8.09 12.50
N ARG A 87 3.80 8.97 11.73
CA ARG A 87 3.16 9.63 10.59
C ARG A 87 2.69 8.65 9.53
N ALA A 88 3.49 7.62 9.25
CA ALA A 88 3.09 6.52 8.36
C ALA A 88 1.87 5.77 8.91
N ALA A 89 1.83 5.49 10.22
CA ALA A 89 0.70 4.83 10.87
C ALA A 89 -0.58 5.69 10.81
N ILE A 90 -0.47 7.00 11.05
CA ILE A 90 -1.59 7.95 10.90
C ILE A 90 -2.15 7.89 9.47
N MET A 91 -1.30 7.96 8.46
CA MET A 91 -1.75 7.92 7.07
C MET A 91 -2.37 6.59 6.67
N ALA A 92 -1.82 5.48 7.15
CA ALA A 92 -2.41 4.16 6.94
C ALA A 92 -3.80 4.05 7.58
N ALA A 93 -3.95 4.53 8.81
CA ALA A 93 -5.21 4.55 9.55
C ALA A 93 -6.25 5.45 8.85
N TYR A 94 -5.87 6.68 8.51
CA TYR A 94 -6.75 7.61 7.81
C TYR A 94 -7.27 7.03 6.49
N GLY A 95 -6.38 6.45 5.67
CA GLY A 95 -6.76 5.83 4.40
C GLY A 95 -7.76 4.68 4.57
N GLN A 96 -7.58 3.84 5.59
CA GLN A 96 -8.50 2.74 5.89
C GLN A 96 -9.87 3.24 6.39
N VAL A 97 -9.87 4.22 7.29
CA VAL A 97 -11.12 4.81 7.81
C VAL A 97 -11.86 5.56 6.71
N SER A 98 -11.20 6.37 5.91
CA SER A 98 -11.79 7.08 4.76
C SER A 98 -12.44 6.11 3.77
N SER A 99 -11.73 5.03 3.42
CA SER A 99 -12.28 3.98 2.57
C SER A 99 -13.49 3.26 3.19
N TYR A 100 -13.45 3.02 4.50
CA TYR A 100 -14.58 2.44 5.23
C TYR A 100 -15.79 3.37 5.21
N GLN A 101 -15.62 4.65 5.51
CA GLN A 101 -16.69 5.64 5.52
C GLN A 101 -17.35 5.79 4.15
N THR A 102 -16.55 5.82 3.08
CA THR A 102 -17.06 5.85 1.71
C THR A 102 -17.90 4.61 1.39
N ARG A 103 -17.40 3.41 1.70
CA ARG A 103 -18.14 2.16 1.49
C ARG A 103 -19.40 2.08 2.34
N LEU A 104 -19.35 2.58 3.56
CA LEU A 104 -20.50 2.62 4.46
C LEU A 104 -21.59 3.56 3.92
N ALA A 105 -21.21 4.74 3.44
CA ALA A 105 -22.13 5.68 2.81
C ALA A 105 -22.78 5.08 1.55
N GLN A 106 -22.00 4.43 0.69
CA GLN A 106 -22.50 3.72 -0.49
C GLN A 106 -23.46 2.57 -0.14
N TRP A 107 -23.17 1.83 0.94
CA TRP A 107 -24.04 0.75 1.39
C TRP A 107 -25.37 1.31 1.93
N LYS A 108 -25.32 2.37 2.75
CA LYS A 108 -26.50 3.05 3.27
C LYS A 108 -27.39 3.65 2.18
N ALA A 109 -26.80 4.14 1.08
CA ALA A 109 -27.52 4.70 -0.06
C ALA A 109 -28.26 3.65 -0.92
N LYS A 110 -27.96 2.35 -0.76
CA LYS A 110 -28.65 1.29 -1.51
C LYS A 110 -30.07 1.07 -0.98
N PRO A 111 -31.08 0.97 -1.85
CA PRO A 111 -32.45 0.66 -1.45
C PRO A 111 -32.50 -0.65 -0.64
N GLY A 112 -33.11 -0.60 0.54
CA GLY A 112 -33.21 -1.75 1.46
C GLY A 112 -31.87 -2.25 2.01
N GLN A 113 -30.79 -1.47 1.92
CA GLN A 113 -29.45 -1.80 2.41
C GLN A 113 -28.98 -3.21 1.96
N LYS A 114 -29.24 -3.53 0.68
CA LYS A 114 -28.90 -4.85 0.12
C LYS A 114 -27.39 -5.10 0.16
N GLY A 115 -27.02 -6.34 0.53
CA GLY A 115 -25.65 -6.80 0.65
C GLY A 115 -25.09 -6.67 2.06
N ARG A 116 -23.87 -7.21 2.26
CA ARG A 116 -23.19 -7.21 3.56
C ARG A 116 -22.68 -5.80 3.90
N GLN A 117 -22.96 -5.35 5.12
CA GLN A 117 -22.37 -4.11 5.65
C GLN A 117 -20.84 -4.18 5.62
N PRO A 118 -20.16 -3.06 5.26
CA PRO A 118 -18.70 -3.03 5.32
C PRO A 118 -18.15 -3.35 6.72
N GLY A 119 -17.15 -4.21 6.79
CA GLY A 119 -16.45 -4.53 8.04
C GLY A 119 -15.62 -3.33 8.52
N LEU A 120 -15.45 -3.23 9.84
CA LEU A 120 -14.61 -2.21 10.46
C LEU A 120 -13.16 -2.29 9.99
N PRO A 121 -12.46 -1.14 9.84
CA PRO A 121 -11.06 -1.12 9.48
C PRO A 121 -10.20 -1.77 10.57
N LYS A 122 -9.11 -2.42 10.16
CA LYS A 122 -8.13 -3.06 11.04
C LYS A 122 -6.74 -2.96 10.43
N ALA A 123 -5.71 -2.81 11.24
CA ALA A 123 -4.32 -2.71 10.78
C ALA A 123 -3.77 -3.96 10.08
N GLY A 124 -4.38 -5.13 10.24
CA GLY A 124 -3.95 -6.48 9.89
C GLY A 124 -2.93 -6.68 8.75
N ARG A 125 -3.06 -5.95 7.64
CA ARG A 125 -2.14 -6.00 6.49
C ARG A 125 -1.33 -4.72 6.28
N SER A 126 -1.27 -3.83 7.27
CA SER A 126 -0.45 -2.62 7.22
C SER A 126 1.01 -2.96 7.42
N PHE A 127 1.87 -2.32 6.65
CA PHE A 127 3.32 -2.46 6.72
C PHE A 127 3.98 -1.09 6.81
N PRO A 128 5.08 -0.94 7.59
CA PRO A 128 5.72 0.34 7.79
C PRO A 128 6.38 0.86 6.52
N VAL A 129 6.10 2.12 6.20
CA VAL A 129 6.85 2.88 5.20
C VAL A 129 8.09 3.42 5.88
N MET A 130 9.26 3.10 5.32
CA MET A 130 10.57 3.43 5.86
C MET A 130 11.06 4.74 5.24
N TYR A 131 10.88 5.85 5.94
CA TYR A 131 11.23 7.17 5.43
C TYR A 131 12.75 7.36 5.32
N ARG A 132 13.18 7.89 4.18
CA ARG A 132 14.59 8.20 3.89
C ARG A 132 15.16 9.10 4.98
N ASP A 133 16.41 8.84 5.37
CA ASP A 133 17.22 9.55 6.37
C ASP A 133 16.64 9.54 7.81
N ASN A 134 15.47 8.96 8.02
CA ASN A 134 14.81 8.87 9.33
C ASN A 134 14.64 7.44 9.84
N THR A 135 14.21 6.53 8.97
CA THR A 135 14.01 5.10 9.28
C THR A 135 14.60 4.18 8.21
N PHE A 136 15.13 4.75 7.14
CA PHE A 136 15.80 4.07 6.03
C PHE A 136 16.99 4.91 5.57
N ILE A 137 18.16 4.30 5.42
CA ILE A 137 19.38 4.93 4.87
C ILE A 137 19.98 3.96 3.85
N ARG A 138 20.34 4.45 2.67
CA ARG A 138 21.19 3.69 1.74
C ARG A 138 22.62 3.73 2.21
N ALA A 139 23.17 2.56 2.60
CA ALA A 139 24.55 2.43 3.05
C ALA A 139 25.51 2.07 1.89
N GLY A 140 24.98 1.52 0.80
CA GLY A 140 25.73 1.14 -0.40
C GLY A 140 24.79 0.73 -1.53
N ARG A 141 25.35 0.17 -2.62
CA ARG A 141 24.54 -0.28 -3.75
C ARG A 141 23.53 -1.35 -3.34
N ASN A 142 23.97 -2.36 -2.61
CA ASN A 142 23.16 -3.51 -2.20
C ASN A 142 22.98 -3.57 -0.68
N SER A 143 23.24 -2.48 0.06
CA SER A 143 23.10 -2.44 1.51
C SER A 143 22.32 -1.20 1.96
N VAL A 144 21.49 -1.40 2.96
CA VAL A 144 20.67 -0.35 3.57
C VAL A 144 20.70 -0.49 5.09
N LYS A 145 20.46 0.60 5.80
CA LYS A 145 20.16 0.59 7.23
C LYS A 145 18.68 0.83 7.45
N LEU A 146 18.06 0.00 8.26
CA LEU A 146 16.67 0.13 8.66
C LEU A 146 16.58 0.40 10.16
N LYS A 147 15.77 1.38 10.55
CA LYS A 147 15.46 1.63 11.95
C LYS A 147 14.33 0.71 12.38
N VAL A 148 14.63 -0.24 13.24
CA VAL A 148 13.73 -1.31 13.68
C VAL A 148 13.69 -1.41 15.19
N ARG A 149 12.68 -2.11 15.72
CA ARG A 149 12.53 -2.33 17.15
C ARG A 149 13.39 -3.52 17.60
N ILE A 150 14.28 -3.28 18.57
CA ILE A 150 15.15 -4.29 19.16
C ILE A 150 15.04 -4.18 20.68
N ARG A 151 14.63 -5.24 21.38
CA ARG A 151 14.56 -5.28 22.85
C ARG A 151 13.88 -4.03 23.46
N ASN A 152 12.71 -3.67 22.95
CA ASN A 152 11.92 -2.50 23.36
C ASN A 152 12.53 -1.12 23.06
N THR A 153 13.59 -1.04 22.28
CA THR A 153 14.17 0.22 21.80
C THR A 153 14.23 0.23 20.26
N TRP A 154 14.51 1.40 19.68
CA TRP A 154 14.60 1.56 18.23
C TRP A 154 16.05 1.80 17.83
N ASP A 155 16.60 0.92 17.01
CA ASP A 155 17.99 0.99 16.58
C ASP A 155 18.14 0.67 15.09
N TRP A 156 19.32 0.97 14.54
CA TRP A 156 19.66 0.75 13.15
C TRP A 156 20.24 -0.65 12.94
N VAL A 157 19.74 -1.34 11.91
CA VAL A 157 20.23 -2.66 11.48
C VAL A 157 20.70 -2.57 10.05
N ASP A 158 21.90 -3.09 9.79
CA ASP A 158 22.42 -3.27 8.43
C ASP A 158 21.72 -4.44 7.75
N VAL A 159 21.22 -4.19 6.54
CA VAL A 159 20.43 -5.14 5.76
C VAL A 159 21.01 -5.25 4.35
N GLU A 160 21.26 -6.47 3.91
CA GLU A 160 21.68 -6.77 2.54
C GLU A 160 20.47 -6.98 1.63
N LEU A 161 20.51 -6.34 0.47
CA LEU A 161 19.53 -6.46 -0.59
C LEU A 161 19.96 -7.50 -1.61
N ASP A 162 19.01 -8.19 -2.22
CA ASP A 162 19.31 -9.08 -3.33
C ASP A 162 19.89 -8.28 -4.52
N LYS A 163 21.09 -8.68 -4.96
CA LYS A 163 21.82 -7.96 -6.01
C LYS A 163 21.07 -7.92 -7.32
N HIS A 164 20.46 -9.04 -7.72
CA HIS A 164 19.72 -9.14 -8.98
C HIS A 164 18.53 -8.16 -9.00
N ASP A 165 17.77 -8.09 -7.90
CA ASP A 165 16.63 -7.18 -7.79
C ASP A 165 17.09 -5.71 -7.83
N VAL A 166 18.21 -5.39 -7.17
CA VAL A 166 18.77 -4.01 -7.18
C VAL A 166 19.29 -3.63 -8.57
N ASP A 167 19.97 -4.54 -9.26
CA ASP A 167 20.47 -4.29 -10.62
C ASP A 167 19.30 -4.08 -11.61
N TYR A 168 18.21 -4.85 -11.46
CA TYR A 168 17.00 -4.66 -12.24
C TYR A 168 16.39 -3.26 -12.04
N ILE A 169 16.24 -2.80 -10.80
CA ILE A 169 15.72 -1.47 -10.49
C ILE A 169 16.66 -0.38 -11.04
N ALA A 170 17.96 -0.54 -10.88
CA ALA A 170 18.93 0.42 -11.38
C ALA A 170 18.84 0.58 -12.92
N LEU A 171 18.59 -0.51 -13.64
CA LEU A 171 18.43 -0.49 -15.09
C LEU A 171 17.10 0.14 -15.53
N HIS A 172 15.99 -0.20 -14.86
CA HIS A 172 14.64 0.15 -15.34
C HIS A 172 14.04 1.41 -14.70
N CYS A 173 14.62 1.90 -13.60
CA CYS A 173 14.08 3.02 -12.84
C CYS A 173 15.06 4.19 -12.64
N ALA A 174 16.20 4.20 -13.35
CA ALA A 174 17.28 5.20 -13.18
C ALA A 174 16.78 6.66 -13.32
N THR A 175 15.78 6.90 -14.17
CA THR A 175 15.23 8.25 -14.46
C THR A 175 14.01 8.59 -13.62
N ARG A 176 13.55 7.68 -12.76
CA ARG A 176 12.33 7.84 -11.97
C ARG A 176 12.63 8.35 -10.57
N ASN A 177 11.68 9.03 -9.96
CA ASN A 177 11.80 9.49 -8.57
C ASN A 177 11.51 8.35 -7.61
N GLU A 178 12.52 7.93 -6.84
CA GLU A 178 12.39 6.89 -5.81
C GLU A 178 11.68 7.46 -4.57
N LEU A 179 10.58 6.81 -4.17
CA LEU A 179 9.85 7.10 -2.94
C LEU A 179 10.39 6.25 -1.77
N SER A 180 9.93 6.57 -0.56
CA SER A 180 10.26 5.80 0.64
C SER A 180 9.75 4.35 0.52
N PRO A 181 10.62 3.34 0.73
CA PRO A 181 10.22 1.94 0.59
C PRO A 181 9.35 1.48 1.76
N ALA A 182 8.54 0.43 1.53
CA ALA A 182 7.79 -0.25 2.57
C ALA A 182 8.43 -1.58 2.93
N LEU A 183 8.62 -1.83 4.24
CA LEU A 183 9.09 -3.13 4.73
C LEU A 183 7.91 -4.11 4.70
N ARG A 184 8.04 -5.22 3.96
CA ARG A 184 6.94 -6.17 3.76
C ARG A 184 7.39 -7.62 3.93
N LYS A 185 6.51 -8.44 4.51
CA LYS A 185 6.68 -9.89 4.62
C LYS A 185 5.79 -10.61 3.59
N ARG A 186 6.37 -11.57 2.86
CA ARG A 186 5.63 -12.48 1.96
C ARG A 186 6.05 -13.92 2.28
N GLY A 187 5.14 -14.68 2.84
CA GLY A 187 5.45 -15.99 3.40
C GLY A 187 6.52 -15.88 4.49
N LYS A 188 7.64 -16.56 4.31
CA LYS A 188 8.79 -16.53 5.26
C LYS A 188 9.87 -15.51 4.87
N LYS A 189 9.68 -14.73 3.81
CA LYS A 189 10.72 -13.83 3.27
C LYS A 189 10.35 -12.37 3.48
N TRP A 190 11.37 -11.55 3.71
CA TRP A 190 11.25 -10.11 3.85
C TRP A 190 11.67 -9.38 2.59
N TYR A 191 11.01 -8.28 2.30
CA TYR A 191 11.20 -7.44 1.13
C TYR A 191 11.13 -5.97 1.52
N LEU A 192 11.85 -5.13 0.77
CA LEU A 192 11.57 -3.71 0.67
C LEU A 192 10.88 -3.46 -0.68
N ASP A 193 9.66 -2.95 -0.60
CA ASP A 193 8.91 -2.54 -1.78
C ASP A 193 9.28 -1.09 -2.11
N PHE A 194 10.12 -0.89 -3.12
CA PHE A 194 10.52 0.42 -3.63
C PHE A 194 9.51 0.90 -4.66
N SER A 195 8.92 2.06 -4.42
CA SER A 195 8.01 2.72 -5.36
C SER A 195 8.73 3.84 -6.10
N PHE A 196 8.50 3.93 -7.39
CA PHE A 196 9.09 4.93 -8.28
C PHE A 196 7.99 5.72 -8.97
N GLU A 197 8.09 7.03 -8.91
CA GLU A 197 7.16 7.98 -9.53
C GLU A 197 7.74 8.49 -10.84
N GLU A 198 6.92 8.47 -11.88
CA GLU A 198 7.25 9.02 -13.20
C GLU A 198 6.16 9.99 -13.65
N LYS A 199 6.55 11.13 -14.20
CA LYS A 199 5.63 12.04 -14.88
C LYS A 199 5.55 11.64 -16.35
N VAL A 200 4.41 11.13 -16.76
CA VAL A 200 4.13 10.85 -18.17
C VAL A 200 3.33 12.01 -18.73
N ILE A 201 3.85 12.64 -19.76
CA ILE A 201 3.15 13.63 -20.55
C ILE A 201 2.40 12.85 -21.63
N LEU A 202 1.08 12.90 -21.58
CA LEU A 202 0.26 12.34 -22.65
C LEU A 202 0.20 13.35 -23.79
N ASP A 203 0.42 12.90 -25.01
CA ASP A 203 0.24 13.73 -26.19
C ASP A 203 -1.22 14.20 -26.23
N LYS A 204 -1.38 15.50 -26.48
CA LYS A 204 -2.70 16.10 -26.71
C LYS A 204 -3.15 15.77 -28.12
N VAL A 205 -3.65 14.57 -28.31
CA VAL A 205 -4.27 14.17 -29.58
C VAL A 205 -5.68 14.79 -29.62
N SER A 206 -6.09 15.30 -30.81
CA SER A 206 -7.46 15.76 -31.01
C SER A 206 -8.44 14.62 -30.69
N LEU A 207 -9.53 14.92 -29.99
CA LEU A 207 -10.56 13.92 -29.65
C LEU A 207 -11.07 13.19 -30.90
N ASP A 208 -11.16 13.87 -32.04
CA ASP A 208 -11.64 13.32 -33.30
C ASP A 208 -10.74 12.23 -33.90
N THR A 209 -9.45 12.26 -33.58
CA THR A 209 -8.45 11.27 -34.02
C THR A 209 -8.08 10.26 -32.96
N GLN A 210 -8.60 10.41 -31.74
CA GLN A 210 -8.27 9.55 -30.63
C GLN A 210 -8.86 8.15 -30.83
N ARG A 211 -8.02 7.14 -30.56
CA ARG A 211 -8.44 5.73 -30.47
C ARG A 211 -8.23 5.20 -29.08
N VAL A 212 -9.21 4.49 -28.55
CA VAL A 212 -9.17 3.89 -27.23
C VAL A 212 -9.03 2.38 -27.37
N LEU A 213 -7.97 1.82 -26.79
CA LEU A 213 -7.81 0.36 -26.67
C LEU A 213 -8.36 -0.08 -25.31
N GLY A 214 -9.47 -0.83 -25.34
CA GLY A 214 -10.00 -1.54 -24.18
C GLY A 214 -9.44 -2.95 -24.12
N VAL A 215 -8.96 -3.39 -22.97
CA VAL A 215 -8.49 -4.76 -22.72
C VAL A 215 -9.31 -5.34 -21.57
N ASP A 216 -10.04 -6.42 -21.86
CA ASP A 216 -10.77 -7.21 -20.87
C ASP A 216 -10.06 -8.53 -20.61
N LEU A 217 -9.81 -8.87 -19.35
CA LEU A 217 -9.18 -10.11 -18.93
C LEU A 217 -10.26 -11.10 -18.48
N GLY A 218 -10.25 -12.29 -19.03
CA GLY A 218 -11.29 -13.28 -18.78
C GLY A 218 -10.76 -14.70 -18.57
N ILE A 219 -11.62 -15.56 -18.07
CA ILE A 219 -11.29 -16.98 -17.82
C ILE A 219 -11.30 -17.78 -19.13
N ASN A 220 -12.26 -17.54 -20.03
CA ASN A 220 -12.41 -18.29 -21.30
C ASN A 220 -11.49 -17.79 -22.40
N ASN A 221 -11.18 -16.48 -22.39
CA ASN A 221 -10.15 -15.87 -23.20
C ASN A 221 -9.19 -15.16 -22.25
N ALA A 222 -7.88 -15.35 -22.41
CA ALA A 222 -6.89 -14.69 -21.57
C ALA A 222 -7.04 -13.16 -21.63
N CYS A 223 -7.34 -12.63 -22.83
CA CYS A 223 -7.80 -11.26 -22.96
C CYS A 223 -8.61 -11.07 -24.25
N VAL A 224 -9.47 -10.07 -24.22
CA VAL A 224 -10.17 -9.50 -25.38
C VAL A 224 -9.71 -8.06 -25.52
N CYS A 225 -9.11 -7.74 -26.67
CA CYS A 225 -8.70 -6.37 -26.99
C CYS A 225 -9.70 -5.78 -27.98
N SER A 226 -10.22 -4.60 -27.72
CA SER A 226 -11.13 -3.88 -28.62
C SER A 226 -10.61 -2.45 -28.83
N VAL A 227 -10.56 -2.00 -30.07
CA VAL A 227 -10.20 -0.62 -30.41
C VAL A 227 -11.46 0.12 -30.80
N MET A 228 -11.70 1.25 -30.15
CA MET A 228 -12.86 2.11 -30.41
C MET A 228 -12.36 3.48 -30.91
N ASP A 229 -13.05 4.04 -31.87
CA ASP A 229 -12.82 5.40 -32.37
C ASP A 229 -13.53 6.46 -31.50
N SER A 230 -13.32 7.72 -31.84
CA SER A 230 -13.94 8.87 -31.16
C SER A 230 -15.47 8.92 -31.27
N LYS A 231 -16.06 8.23 -32.22
CA LYS A 231 -17.53 8.13 -32.42
C LYS A 231 -18.15 6.97 -31.62
N GLY A 232 -17.34 6.22 -30.88
CA GLY A 232 -17.80 5.05 -30.12
C GLY A 232 -17.91 3.77 -30.95
N THR A 233 -17.42 3.76 -32.19
CA THR A 233 -17.46 2.58 -33.06
C THR A 233 -16.28 1.68 -32.79
N ILE A 234 -16.53 0.37 -32.61
CA ILE A 234 -15.47 -0.62 -32.47
C ILE A 234 -14.91 -0.93 -33.86
N ILE A 235 -13.68 -0.43 -34.11
CA ILE A 235 -12.99 -0.58 -35.40
C ILE A 235 -12.10 -1.81 -35.46
N GLY A 236 -11.87 -2.50 -34.36
CA GLY A 236 -11.10 -3.75 -34.31
C GLY A 236 -11.33 -4.49 -33.02
N ARG A 237 -11.30 -5.82 -33.10
CA ARG A 237 -11.39 -6.70 -31.92
C ARG A 237 -10.47 -7.91 -32.11
N ARG A 238 -9.78 -8.29 -31.04
CA ARG A 238 -8.91 -9.47 -31.03
C ARG A 238 -9.11 -10.27 -29.75
N PHE A 239 -9.20 -11.59 -29.90
CA PHE A 239 -9.30 -12.54 -28.78
C PHE A 239 -7.98 -13.28 -28.66
N LYS A 240 -7.43 -13.35 -27.45
CA LYS A 240 -6.27 -14.16 -27.14
C LYS A 240 -6.68 -15.30 -26.22
N LYS A 241 -6.49 -16.53 -26.67
CA LYS A 241 -6.66 -17.76 -25.88
C LYS A 241 -5.31 -18.30 -25.47
N LEU A 242 -5.24 -18.90 -24.30
CA LEU A 242 -4.05 -19.58 -23.75
C LEU A 242 -4.49 -21.02 -23.36
N PRO A 243 -4.65 -21.92 -24.31
CA PRO A 243 -5.23 -23.25 -24.06
C PRO A 243 -4.38 -24.09 -23.10
N VAL A 244 -3.06 -24.03 -23.20
CA VAL A 244 -2.14 -24.81 -22.31
C VAL A 244 -2.26 -24.39 -20.86
N GLU A 245 -2.29 -23.08 -20.60
CA GLU A 245 -2.43 -22.50 -19.28
C GLU A 245 -3.83 -22.78 -18.71
N GLN A 246 -4.86 -22.75 -19.55
CA GLN A 246 -6.23 -23.05 -19.17
C GLN A 246 -6.39 -24.51 -18.76
N ASP A 247 -5.83 -25.45 -19.51
CA ASP A 247 -5.78 -26.87 -19.17
C ASP A 247 -5.01 -27.15 -17.88
N SER A 248 -3.92 -26.40 -17.65
CA SER A 248 -3.14 -26.48 -16.41
C SER A 248 -3.95 -25.99 -15.21
N LEU A 249 -4.67 -24.87 -15.37
CA LEU A 249 -5.56 -24.34 -14.34
C LEU A 249 -6.69 -25.31 -14.01
N GLU A 250 -7.35 -25.88 -15.02
CA GLU A 250 -8.42 -26.86 -14.80
C GLU A 250 -7.93 -28.11 -14.08
N ARG A 251 -6.75 -28.61 -14.45
CA ARG A 251 -6.12 -29.75 -13.75
C ARG A 251 -5.83 -29.43 -12.27
N ALA A 252 -5.32 -28.23 -12.00
CA ALA A 252 -5.09 -27.77 -10.62
C ALA A 252 -6.40 -27.66 -9.81
N LEU A 253 -7.44 -27.09 -10.42
CA LEU A 253 -8.77 -26.98 -9.78
C LEU A 253 -9.41 -28.34 -9.50
N ARG A 254 -9.28 -29.32 -10.42
CA ARG A 254 -9.75 -30.70 -10.19
C ARG A 254 -9.03 -31.35 -9.00
N ARG A 255 -7.70 -31.14 -8.85
CA ARG A 255 -6.93 -31.65 -7.69
C ARG A 255 -7.41 -31.03 -6.38
N ILE A 256 -7.65 -29.72 -6.37
CA ILE A 256 -8.15 -29.01 -5.17
C ILE A 256 -9.54 -29.53 -4.80
N ARG A 257 -10.47 -29.65 -5.75
CA ARG A 257 -11.82 -30.19 -5.50
C ARG A 257 -11.76 -31.61 -4.93
N LYS A 258 -10.87 -32.47 -5.49
CA LYS A 258 -10.69 -33.83 -4.96
C LYS A 258 -10.14 -33.85 -3.53
N ALA A 259 -9.23 -32.92 -3.20
CA ALA A 259 -8.68 -32.81 -1.85
C ALA A 259 -9.68 -32.23 -0.82
N GLN A 260 -10.69 -31.48 -1.28
CA GLN A 260 -11.74 -30.90 -0.42
C GLN A 260 -12.93 -31.84 -0.23
N SER A 261 -13.04 -32.90 -1.04
CA SER A 261 -14.12 -33.89 -0.96
C SER A 261 -13.76 -35.15 -0.16
N ASN A 262 -12.52 -35.24 0.29
CA ASN A 262 -12.03 -36.25 1.24
C ASN A 262 -11.94 -35.63 2.66
#